data_9eedc2cd055febb977d0968de564ba5b
#
_entry.id   9eedc2cd055febb977d0968de564ba5b
#
_cell.length_a   1.000
_cell.length_b   1.000
_cell.length_c   1.000
_cell.angle_alpha   90.00
_cell.angle_beta   90.00
_cell.angle_gamma   90.00
#
_symmetry.space_group_name_H-M   'P 1'
#
loop_
_entity.id
_entity.type
_entity.pdbx_description
1 polymer ?
#
loop_
_entity_poly.entity_id
_entity_poly.type
_entity_poly.pdbx_seq_one_letter_code
_entity_poly.pdbx_strand_id
1 'polypeptide(L)'
;MSKFQSSSLARSQNTMDALGGSYAILSFHKSDTVKLLQFPEDIYVNIQSAILASWPPGIQSSGSFTNAPKSYQFKLKGKPFGWMTDQDSVGGARLVRDLLAFIYHHNWEIAMPLSCARRLTAKDMLIFRPRPPTAGVMLPREWLAVSPSRSDKLYIVGDSQPIFDDSAASSTSQPTPGHIVSLTMSLTEMLKEMGLLQKSETKYNWIEYKLRGRPWFYGGEPGVKTRLMLLRMFEILESFGWTSHVSVQHRTGNDDKRMVDTMFFSRPKGLVMQNPSTNSPHIPTPSASELPSYSVV
;
A
#
# COMPACT_ATOMS: atom_id res chain seq x y z
N MET A 1 -47.80 -10.00 -24.41
CA MET A 1 -46.33 -9.84 -24.69
C MET A 1 -45.47 -9.58 -23.42
N SER A 2 -45.91 -9.89 -22.20
CA SER A 2 -45.21 -9.49 -20.96
C SER A 2 -44.59 -10.65 -20.14
N LYS A 3 -44.73 -11.89 -20.57
CA LYS A 3 -44.19 -13.07 -19.84
C LYS A 3 -42.80 -13.54 -20.30
N PHE A 4 -42.30 -13.06 -21.44
CA PHE A 4 -40.97 -13.46 -21.94
C PHE A 4 -39.80 -12.59 -21.42
N GLN A 5 -40.04 -11.37 -20.94
CA GLN A 5 -38.98 -10.51 -20.39
C GLN A 5 -38.61 -10.82 -18.94
N SER A 6 -39.56 -11.32 -18.14
CA SER A 6 -39.27 -11.66 -16.74
C SER A 6 -38.44 -12.94 -16.57
N SER A 7 -38.54 -13.90 -17.51
CA SER A 7 -37.75 -15.15 -17.43
C SER A 7 -36.29 -14.99 -17.85
N SER A 8 -35.97 -14.04 -18.72
CA SER A 8 -34.58 -13.78 -19.14
C SER A 8 -33.80 -13.01 -18.09
N LEU A 9 -34.43 -12.08 -17.40
CA LEU A 9 -33.81 -11.33 -16.30
C LEU A 9 -33.58 -12.22 -15.07
N ALA A 10 -34.53 -13.09 -14.71
CA ALA A 10 -34.36 -14.03 -13.62
C ALA A 10 -33.30 -15.10 -13.92
N ARG A 11 -33.15 -15.52 -15.18
CA ARG A 11 -32.11 -16.47 -15.62
C ARG A 11 -30.74 -15.81 -15.64
N SER A 12 -30.65 -14.53 -16.00
CA SER A 12 -29.41 -13.74 -15.96
C SER A 12 -28.97 -13.48 -14.52
N GLN A 13 -29.90 -13.20 -13.60
CA GLN A 13 -29.59 -13.04 -12.18
C GLN A 13 -29.15 -14.36 -11.53
N ASN A 14 -29.81 -15.49 -11.81
CA ASN A 14 -29.39 -16.80 -11.31
C ASN A 14 -28.00 -17.23 -11.84
N THR A 15 -27.63 -16.88 -13.08
CA THR A 15 -26.28 -17.15 -13.60
C THR A 15 -25.23 -16.22 -13.00
N MET A 16 -25.57 -14.99 -12.68
CA MET A 16 -24.65 -14.08 -11.96
C MET A 16 -24.49 -14.46 -10.49
N ASP A 17 -25.52 -14.94 -9.83
CA ASP A 17 -25.46 -15.47 -8.46
C ASP A 17 -24.73 -16.81 -8.38
N ALA A 18 -24.81 -17.65 -9.41
CA ALA A 18 -24.08 -18.94 -9.51
C ALA A 18 -22.59 -18.75 -9.86
N LEU A 19 -22.20 -17.64 -10.49
CA LEU A 19 -20.80 -17.27 -10.72
C LEU A 19 -20.16 -16.58 -9.51
N GLY A 20 -20.93 -16.40 -8.40
CA GLY A 20 -20.50 -15.68 -7.21
C GLY A 20 -19.67 -14.49 -7.61
N GLY A 21 -20.16 -13.24 -7.49
CA GLY A 21 -19.58 -12.04 -8.07
C GLY A 21 -18.06 -12.08 -8.20
N SER A 22 -17.56 -12.17 -9.43
CA SER A 22 -16.14 -12.42 -9.69
C SER A 22 -15.24 -11.27 -9.28
N TYR A 23 -15.82 -10.12 -8.92
CA TYR A 23 -15.09 -8.91 -8.55
C TYR A 23 -15.77 -8.16 -7.43
N ALA A 24 -14.97 -7.49 -6.60
CA ALA A 24 -15.40 -6.61 -5.54
C ALA A 24 -14.61 -5.30 -5.57
N ILE A 25 -15.10 -4.26 -4.90
CA ILE A 25 -14.45 -2.95 -4.89
C ILE A 25 -14.27 -2.45 -3.45
N LEU A 26 -13.05 -2.02 -3.15
CA LEU A 26 -12.73 -1.17 -2.00
C LEU A 26 -12.45 0.24 -2.53
N SER A 27 -13.07 1.25 -1.94
CA SER A 27 -12.86 2.64 -2.36
C SER A 27 -12.87 3.61 -1.19
N PHE A 28 -12.15 4.73 -1.38
CA PHE A 28 -11.97 5.77 -0.37
C PHE A 28 -12.69 7.04 -0.81
N HIS A 29 -13.51 7.61 0.09
CA HIS A 29 -14.31 8.79 -0.23
C HIS A 29 -14.14 9.86 0.83
N LYS A 30 -14.24 11.13 0.43
CA LYS A 30 -14.04 12.28 1.31
C LYS A 30 -12.71 12.13 2.10
N SER A 31 -12.64 12.63 3.30
CA SER A 31 -11.49 12.47 4.19
C SER A 31 -11.60 11.30 5.17
N ASP A 32 -12.75 10.61 5.20
CA ASP A 32 -13.15 9.77 6.32
C ASP A 32 -14.00 8.54 5.97
N THR A 33 -14.21 8.22 4.69
CA THR A 33 -15.17 7.18 4.33
C THR A 33 -14.54 6.08 3.51
N VAL A 34 -14.74 4.83 3.95
CA VAL A 34 -14.40 3.59 3.24
C VAL A 34 -15.69 2.99 2.70
N LYS A 35 -15.69 2.54 1.45
CA LYS A 35 -16.81 1.82 0.84
C LYS A 35 -16.36 0.49 0.27
N LEU A 36 -17.22 -0.50 0.46
CA LEU A 36 -17.07 -1.86 -0.03
C LEU A 36 -18.27 -2.20 -0.90
N LEU A 37 -18.03 -2.81 -2.05
CA LEU A 37 -19.08 -3.26 -2.97
C LEU A 37 -18.81 -4.70 -3.39
N GLN A 38 -19.87 -5.52 -3.43
CA GLN A 38 -19.88 -6.89 -3.95
C GLN A 38 -18.98 -7.89 -3.20
N PHE A 39 -18.41 -7.53 -2.05
CA PHE A 39 -17.79 -8.50 -1.17
C PHE A 39 -18.84 -9.42 -0.53
N PRO A 40 -18.47 -10.64 -0.09
CA PRO A 40 -19.32 -11.49 0.74
C PRO A 40 -19.64 -10.82 2.09
N GLU A 41 -20.71 -11.27 2.73
CA GLU A 41 -21.21 -10.67 3.97
C GLU A 41 -20.20 -10.81 5.13
N ASP A 42 -19.48 -11.91 5.20
CA ASP A 42 -18.43 -12.15 6.20
C ASP A 42 -17.33 -11.08 6.15
N ILE A 43 -17.00 -10.57 4.96
CA ILE A 43 -16.05 -9.45 4.82
C ILE A 43 -16.62 -8.17 5.47
N TYR A 44 -17.89 -7.85 5.24
CA TYR A 44 -18.51 -6.63 5.82
C TYR A 44 -18.56 -6.67 7.35
N VAL A 45 -18.81 -7.85 7.91
CA VAL A 45 -18.89 -8.03 9.37
C VAL A 45 -17.49 -7.95 10.00
N ASN A 46 -16.53 -8.65 9.43
CA ASN A 46 -15.22 -8.84 10.06
C ASN A 46 -14.24 -7.68 9.79
N ILE A 47 -14.35 -6.95 8.68
CA ILE A 47 -13.45 -5.83 8.35
C ILE A 47 -13.54 -4.69 9.37
N GLN A 48 -14.66 -4.59 10.10
CA GLN A 48 -14.81 -3.61 11.16
C GLN A 48 -13.75 -3.75 12.24
N SER A 49 -13.38 -4.97 12.61
CA SER A 49 -12.31 -5.23 13.58
C SER A 49 -10.95 -4.75 13.08
N ALA A 50 -10.66 -4.96 11.80
CA ALA A 50 -9.43 -4.45 11.18
C ALA A 50 -9.38 -2.92 11.16
N ILE A 51 -10.50 -2.26 10.88
CA ILE A 51 -10.61 -0.80 10.95
C ILE A 51 -10.33 -0.30 12.37
N LEU A 52 -10.96 -0.90 13.38
CA LEU A 52 -10.82 -0.48 14.78
C LEU A 52 -9.40 -0.70 15.31
N ALA A 53 -8.74 -1.77 14.89
CA ALA A 53 -7.36 -2.07 15.27
C ALA A 53 -6.34 -1.08 14.64
N SER A 54 -6.58 -0.67 13.38
CA SER A 54 -5.64 0.18 12.64
C SER A 54 -5.91 1.68 12.77
N TRP A 55 -7.14 2.07 13.12
CA TRP A 55 -7.56 3.47 13.27
C TRP A 55 -8.17 3.72 14.65
N PRO A 56 -7.38 4.10 15.66
CA PRO A 56 -7.82 4.29 17.06
C PRO A 56 -9.01 5.24 17.27
N PRO A 57 -9.19 6.34 16.49
CA PRO A 57 -10.38 7.16 16.63
C PRO A 57 -11.70 6.40 16.36
N GLY A 58 -11.62 5.31 15.60
CA GLY A 58 -12.71 4.38 15.39
C GLY A 58 -13.73 4.80 14.31
N ILE A 59 -14.85 4.09 14.30
CA ILE A 59 -15.94 4.26 13.36
C ILE A 59 -16.96 5.23 13.93
N GLN A 60 -17.42 6.18 13.13
CA GLN A 60 -18.50 7.12 13.47
C GLN A 60 -19.86 6.51 13.14
N SER A 61 -20.01 5.91 11.97
CA SER A 61 -21.21 5.22 11.54
C SER A 61 -20.90 4.21 10.45
N SER A 62 -21.76 3.21 10.31
CA SER A 62 -21.65 2.20 9.26
C SER A 62 -23.04 1.80 8.77
N GLY A 63 -23.15 1.31 7.55
CA GLY A 63 -24.41 0.84 6.98
C GLY A 63 -24.33 0.50 5.50
N SER A 64 -25.35 -0.21 5.03
CA SER A 64 -25.54 -0.54 3.62
C SER A 64 -26.27 0.59 2.88
N PHE A 65 -26.13 0.62 1.55
CA PHE A 65 -26.90 1.55 0.71
C PHE A 65 -28.22 0.89 0.29
N THR A 66 -29.31 1.59 0.52
CA THR A 66 -30.67 1.09 0.23
C THR A 66 -30.85 0.70 -1.24
N ASN A 67 -30.25 1.44 -2.16
CA ASN A 67 -30.41 1.26 -3.60
C ASN A 67 -29.24 0.51 -4.27
N ALA A 68 -28.30 -0.03 -3.49
CA ALA A 68 -27.16 -0.76 -4.01
C ALA A 68 -26.90 -2.01 -3.17
N PRO A 69 -27.53 -3.14 -3.53
CA PRO A 69 -27.35 -4.40 -2.81
C PRO A 69 -25.88 -4.80 -2.79
N LYS A 70 -25.46 -5.49 -1.73
CA LYS A 70 -24.06 -5.89 -1.49
C LYS A 70 -23.10 -4.67 -1.48
N SER A 71 -23.54 -3.56 -0.94
CA SER A 71 -22.72 -2.36 -0.71
C SER A 71 -22.75 -1.97 0.75
N TYR A 72 -21.58 -1.57 1.27
CA TYR A 72 -21.42 -1.17 2.66
C TYR A 72 -20.47 0.01 2.78
N GLN A 73 -20.71 0.91 3.73
CA GLN A 73 -19.80 2.00 4.01
C GLN A 73 -19.50 2.12 5.49
N PHE A 74 -18.28 2.54 5.78
CA PHE A 74 -17.81 2.95 7.10
C PHE A 74 -17.42 4.42 7.04
N LYS A 75 -18.08 5.24 7.84
CA LYS A 75 -17.64 6.60 8.10
C LYS A 75 -16.78 6.58 9.37
N LEU A 76 -15.57 7.09 9.27
CA LEU A 76 -14.57 7.04 10.33
C LEU A 76 -14.57 8.35 11.13
N LYS A 77 -14.20 8.29 12.40
CA LYS A 77 -13.95 9.49 13.20
C LYS A 77 -12.59 10.08 12.76
N GLY A 78 -12.47 11.41 12.74
CA GLY A 78 -11.27 12.09 12.26
C GLY A 78 -11.14 12.11 10.73
N LYS A 79 -9.92 12.21 10.22
CA LYS A 79 -9.66 12.40 8.78
C LYS A 79 -8.51 11.50 8.28
N PRO A 80 -8.64 10.15 8.30
CA PRO A 80 -7.56 9.24 7.89
C PRO A 80 -7.09 9.47 6.44
N PHE A 81 -7.94 10.00 5.59
CA PHE A 81 -7.62 10.30 4.19
C PHE A 81 -7.41 11.82 3.97
N GLY A 82 -7.18 12.55 5.05
CA GLY A 82 -6.77 13.94 5.02
C GLY A 82 -5.26 14.11 4.77
N TRP A 83 -4.82 15.36 4.70
CA TRP A 83 -3.43 15.72 4.42
C TRP A 83 -2.79 16.63 5.49
N MET A 84 -3.58 17.03 6.49
CA MET A 84 -3.21 18.15 7.37
C MET A 84 -2.07 17.80 8.32
N THR A 85 -2.04 16.61 8.89
CA THR A 85 -1.01 16.21 9.87
C THR A 85 -0.23 15.00 9.39
N ASP A 86 1.01 14.87 9.87
CA ASP A 86 1.84 13.68 9.62
C ASP A 86 1.21 12.43 10.24
N GLN A 87 0.55 12.59 11.40
CA GLN A 87 -0.13 11.50 12.08
C GLN A 87 -1.34 10.99 11.29
N ASP A 88 -2.13 11.88 10.66
CA ASP A 88 -3.20 11.47 9.75
C ASP A 88 -2.65 10.72 8.53
N SER A 89 -1.55 11.23 7.97
CA SER A 89 -0.91 10.61 6.80
C SER A 89 -0.42 9.20 7.09
N VAL A 90 0.24 8.98 8.21
CA VAL A 90 0.72 7.67 8.66
C VAL A 90 -0.44 6.76 9.07
N GLY A 91 -1.40 7.29 9.82
CA GLY A 91 -2.59 6.55 10.25
C GLY A 91 -3.45 6.10 9.07
N GLY A 92 -3.62 6.96 8.06
CA GLY A 92 -4.32 6.61 6.83
C GLY A 92 -3.60 5.53 6.02
N ALA A 93 -2.27 5.63 5.88
CA ALA A 93 -1.48 4.61 5.22
C ALA A 93 -1.54 3.26 5.95
N ARG A 94 -1.49 3.28 7.29
CA ARG A 94 -1.67 2.09 8.13
C ARG A 94 -3.05 1.47 7.93
N LEU A 95 -4.10 2.27 7.99
CA LEU A 95 -5.46 1.81 7.78
C LEU A 95 -5.62 1.12 6.43
N VAL A 96 -5.15 1.74 5.34
CA VAL A 96 -5.24 1.12 4.00
C VAL A 96 -4.43 -0.16 3.93
N ARG A 97 -3.20 -0.18 4.47
CA ARG A 97 -2.37 -1.39 4.56
C ARG A 97 -3.10 -2.54 5.25
N ASP A 98 -3.72 -2.27 6.39
CA ASP A 98 -4.38 -3.30 7.19
C ASP A 98 -5.68 -3.79 6.55
N LEU A 99 -6.39 -2.91 5.85
CA LEU A 99 -7.53 -3.31 5.02
C LEU A 99 -7.10 -4.22 3.87
N LEU A 100 -5.99 -3.92 3.20
CA LEU A 100 -5.43 -4.77 2.15
C LEU A 100 -4.98 -6.13 2.70
N ALA A 101 -4.30 -6.14 3.85
CA ALA A 101 -3.90 -7.35 4.55
C ALA A 101 -5.12 -8.21 4.93
N PHE A 102 -6.15 -7.59 5.49
CA PHE A 102 -7.39 -8.27 5.87
C PHE A 102 -8.06 -8.92 4.66
N ILE A 103 -8.29 -8.16 3.59
CA ILE A 103 -8.96 -8.66 2.37
C ILE A 103 -8.13 -9.77 1.73
N TYR A 104 -6.81 -9.65 1.71
CA TYR A 104 -5.90 -10.67 1.22
C TYR A 104 -6.03 -11.97 2.02
N HIS A 105 -6.06 -11.90 3.37
CA HIS A 105 -6.22 -13.06 4.23
C HIS A 105 -7.59 -13.74 4.12
N HIS A 106 -8.59 -13.06 3.53
CA HIS A 106 -9.89 -13.62 3.20
C HIS A 106 -9.97 -14.15 1.76
N ASN A 107 -8.83 -14.51 1.16
CA ASN A 107 -8.72 -15.09 -0.19
C ASN A 107 -9.15 -14.16 -1.32
N TRP A 108 -8.94 -12.85 -1.17
CA TRP A 108 -9.13 -11.88 -2.25
C TRP A 108 -7.79 -11.26 -2.64
N GLU A 109 -7.55 -11.12 -3.92
CA GLU A 109 -6.35 -10.47 -4.45
C GLU A 109 -6.72 -9.21 -5.25
N ILE A 110 -5.81 -8.25 -5.27
CA ILE A 110 -5.98 -7.02 -6.02
C ILE A 110 -5.86 -7.35 -7.51
N ALA A 111 -6.92 -7.05 -8.28
CA ALA A 111 -6.88 -7.15 -9.73
C ALA A 111 -6.27 -5.90 -10.35
N MET A 112 -6.71 -4.70 -9.92
CA MET A 112 -6.14 -3.44 -10.39
C MET A 112 -6.59 -2.25 -9.52
N PRO A 113 -5.78 -1.19 -9.41
CA PRO A 113 -6.24 0.12 -8.99
C PRO A 113 -6.92 0.85 -10.15
N LEU A 114 -7.93 1.68 -9.88
CA LEU A 114 -8.64 2.44 -10.89
C LEU A 114 -9.08 3.79 -10.35
N SER A 115 -8.82 4.85 -11.09
CA SER A 115 -9.37 6.18 -10.82
C SER A 115 -10.52 6.47 -11.80
N CYS A 116 -11.74 6.59 -11.27
CA CYS A 116 -12.95 6.78 -12.08
C CYS A 116 -13.45 8.23 -12.10
N ALA A 117 -12.78 9.15 -11.44
CA ALA A 117 -13.21 10.53 -11.38
C ALA A 117 -12.18 11.46 -12.03
N ARG A 118 -12.66 12.42 -12.83
CA ARG A 118 -11.82 13.42 -13.51
C ARG A 118 -11.22 14.49 -12.58
N ARG A 119 -11.58 14.47 -11.30
CA ARG A 119 -11.09 15.47 -10.33
C ARG A 119 -9.68 15.10 -9.88
N LEU A 120 -8.78 16.07 -9.80
CA LEU A 120 -7.41 15.89 -9.28
C LEU A 120 -7.39 15.39 -7.82
N THR A 121 -8.46 15.67 -7.06
CA THR A 121 -8.66 15.21 -5.69
C THR A 121 -9.36 13.84 -5.60
N ALA A 122 -9.62 13.19 -6.73
CA ALA A 122 -10.22 11.87 -6.74
C ALA A 122 -9.25 10.86 -6.13
N LYS A 123 -9.80 9.97 -5.32
CA LYS A 123 -9.07 8.84 -4.76
C LYS A 123 -9.27 7.63 -5.65
N ASP A 124 -8.28 6.75 -5.63
CA ASP A 124 -8.39 5.49 -6.34
C ASP A 124 -9.39 4.57 -5.64
N MET A 125 -9.97 3.69 -6.43
CA MET A 125 -10.64 2.49 -5.97
C MET A 125 -9.82 1.26 -6.37
N LEU A 126 -9.95 0.21 -5.61
CA LEU A 126 -9.27 -1.05 -5.84
C LEU A 126 -10.29 -2.11 -6.22
N ILE A 127 -10.05 -2.75 -7.36
CA ILE A 127 -10.82 -3.89 -7.82
C ILE A 127 -10.13 -5.15 -7.32
N PHE A 128 -10.90 -6.02 -6.69
CA PHE A 128 -10.47 -7.31 -6.18
C PHE A 128 -11.17 -8.45 -6.92
N ARG A 129 -10.50 -9.59 -6.95
CA ARG A 129 -11.08 -10.88 -7.38
C ARG A 129 -10.78 -11.96 -6.34
N PRO A 130 -11.63 -12.98 -6.23
CA PRO A 130 -11.32 -14.14 -5.41
C PRO A 130 -10.06 -14.83 -5.94
N ARG A 131 -9.20 -15.31 -5.05
CA ARG A 131 -8.07 -16.14 -5.45
C ARG A 131 -8.57 -17.50 -5.92
N PRO A 132 -8.00 -18.04 -7.00
CA PRO A 132 -8.40 -19.36 -7.47
C PRO A 132 -8.05 -20.42 -6.42
N PRO A 133 -8.89 -21.48 -6.26
CA PRO A 133 -8.64 -22.57 -5.30
C PRO A 133 -7.30 -23.28 -5.52
N THR A 134 -6.79 -23.25 -6.75
CA THR A 134 -5.49 -23.82 -7.15
C THR A 134 -4.28 -23.01 -6.65
N ALA A 135 -4.49 -21.83 -6.09
CA ALA A 135 -3.39 -20.96 -5.63
C ALA A 135 -2.65 -21.45 -4.37
N GLY A 136 -2.99 -22.64 -3.86
CA GLY A 136 -2.38 -23.25 -2.67
C GLY A 136 -2.79 -22.57 -1.35
N VAL A 137 -2.24 -23.10 -0.25
CA VAL A 137 -2.50 -22.58 1.10
C VAL A 137 -1.92 -21.16 1.21
N MET A 138 -2.72 -20.24 1.73
CA MET A 138 -2.28 -18.88 1.96
C MET A 138 -1.35 -18.84 3.17
N LEU A 139 -0.09 -18.46 2.93
CA LEU A 139 0.85 -18.21 4.01
C LEU A 139 0.57 -16.84 4.65
N PRO A 140 0.70 -16.73 5.98
CA PRO A 140 0.66 -15.44 6.66
C PRO A 140 1.67 -14.48 6.05
N ARG A 141 1.28 -13.22 5.83
CA ARG A 141 2.15 -12.19 5.25
C ARG A 141 2.25 -10.98 6.17
N GLU A 142 3.42 -10.39 6.18
CA GLU A 142 3.67 -9.07 6.72
C GLU A 142 3.41 -8.03 5.64
N TRP A 143 2.91 -6.87 6.04
CA TRP A 143 2.57 -5.80 5.12
C TRP A 143 3.32 -4.51 5.46
N LEU A 144 3.69 -3.77 4.43
CA LEU A 144 4.44 -2.53 4.53
C LEU A 144 3.79 -1.47 3.64
N ALA A 145 3.68 -0.24 4.15
CA ALA A 145 3.32 0.91 3.34
C ALA A 145 4.51 1.86 3.22
N VAL A 146 4.81 2.27 2.00
CA VAL A 146 5.79 3.31 1.67
C VAL A 146 5.02 4.53 1.19
N SER A 147 4.99 5.58 2.01
CA SER A 147 4.08 6.70 1.82
C SER A 147 4.83 8.03 1.68
N PRO A 148 5.02 8.52 0.44
CA PRO A 148 5.45 9.89 0.20
C PRO A 148 4.46 10.88 0.81
N SER A 149 4.94 11.95 1.42
CA SER A 149 4.08 12.94 2.06
C SER A 149 4.67 14.34 1.95
N ARG A 150 3.79 15.34 1.93
CA ARG A 150 4.18 16.73 1.69
C ARG A 150 5.02 16.88 0.42
N SER A 151 6.07 17.72 0.44
CA SER A 151 7.01 17.88 -0.68
C SER A 151 8.30 17.07 -0.50
N ASP A 152 8.61 16.65 0.73
CA ASP A 152 9.93 16.20 1.13
C ASP A 152 9.96 15.09 2.20
N LYS A 153 8.82 14.49 2.52
CA LYS A 153 8.76 13.40 3.51
C LYS A 153 8.47 12.05 2.87
N LEU A 154 9.07 11.02 3.42
CA LEU A 154 8.81 9.62 3.09
C LEU A 154 8.60 8.84 4.38
N TYR A 155 7.48 8.15 4.49
CA TYR A 155 7.15 7.28 5.62
C TYR A 155 7.25 5.82 5.23
N ILE A 156 7.91 5.05 6.08
CA ILE A 156 7.89 3.59 6.04
C ILE A 156 7.03 3.14 7.22
N VAL A 157 5.86 2.57 6.92
CA VAL A 157 4.86 2.18 7.93
C VAL A 157 4.78 0.66 7.96
N GLY A 158 5.46 0.08 8.94
CA GLY A 158 5.51 -1.35 9.18
C GLY A 158 4.27 -1.89 9.89
N ASP A 159 4.26 -3.19 10.15
CA ASP A 159 3.22 -3.86 10.93
C ASP A 159 3.15 -3.31 12.35
N SER A 160 2.06 -3.59 13.07
CA SER A 160 1.76 -3.01 14.40
C SER A 160 2.73 -3.42 15.52
N GLN A 161 3.67 -4.32 15.24
CA GLN A 161 4.76 -4.65 16.15
C GLN A 161 5.77 -3.51 16.23
N PRO A 162 6.37 -3.25 17.40
CA PRO A 162 7.46 -2.29 17.53
C PRO A 162 8.58 -2.60 16.53
N ILE A 163 9.13 -1.57 15.92
CA ILE A 163 10.28 -1.73 15.01
C ILE A 163 11.50 -2.23 15.78
N PHE A 164 11.54 -1.95 17.08
CA PHE A 164 12.50 -2.51 18.05
C PHE A 164 11.77 -3.46 18.98
N ASP A 165 12.16 -4.73 18.95
CA ASP A 165 11.68 -5.72 19.92
C ASP A 165 12.56 -5.62 21.18
N ASP A 166 12.12 -4.82 22.16
CA ASP A 166 12.79 -4.72 23.46
C ASP A 166 12.64 -6.01 24.30
N SER A 167 11.79 -6.97 23.87
CA SER A 167 11.57 -8.21 24.59
C SER A 167 12.74 -9.20 24.49
N ALA A 168 13.72 -8.97 23.61
CA ALA A 168 14.93 -9.77 23.48
C ALA A 168 16.01 -9.47 24.54
N ALA A 169 15.79 -8.54 25.45
CA ALA A 169 16.77 -8.13 26.46
C ALA A 169 17.07 -9.19 27.54
N SER A 170 16.40 -10.36 27.52
CA SER A 170 16.57 -11.41 28.54
C SER A 170 17.35 -12.65 28.11
N SER A 171 17.84 -12.72 26.87
CA SER A 171 18.68 -13.84 26.42
C SER A 171 20.09 -13.37 26.06
N THR A 172 21.10 -14.09 26.53
CA THR A 172 22.56 -13.87 26.38
C THR A 172 23.08 -13.98 24.94
N SER A 173 22.20 -14.06 23.93
CA SER A 173 22.51 -13.98 22.49
C SER A 173 22.33 -12.56 22.02
N GLN A 174 23.31 -12.02 21.29
CA GLN A 174 23.22 -10.70 20.67
C GLN A 174 21.89 -10.57 19.90
N PRO A 175 21.10 -9.51 20.13
CA PRO A 175 19.84 -9.31 19.42
C PRO A 175 20.13 -9.20 17.93
N THR A 176 19.66 -10.17 17.16
CA THR A 176 19.67 -10.08 15.70
C THR A 176 18.73 -8.92 15.32
N PRO A 177 19.21 -7.88 14.63
CA PRO A 177 18.35 -6.78 14.23
C PRO A 177 17.13 -7.33 13.51
N GLY A 178 15.93 -6.97 13.95
CA GLY A 178 14.70 -7.38 13.26
C GLY A 178 14.76 -6.98 11.78
N HIS A 179 14.18 -7.76 10.90
CA HIS A 179 14.25 -7.54 9.44
C HIS A 179 13.87 -6.12 9.00
N ILE A 180 12.96 -5.46 9.72
CA ILE A 180 12.59 -4.07 9.46
C ILE A 180 13.74 -3.12 9.82
N VAL A 181 14.50 -3.41 10.86
CA VAL A 181 15.67 -2.60 11.24
C VAL A 181 16.73 -2.67 10.14
N SER A 182 17.06 -3.86 9.65
CA SER A 182 18.03 -4.04 8.57
C SER A 182 17.57 -3.37 7.27
N LEU A 183 16.29 -3.52 6.91
CA LEU A 183 15.70 -2.82 5.76
C LEU A 183 15.84 -1.30 5.89
N THR A 184 15.51 -0.75 7.05
CA THR A 184 15.57 0.70 7.26
C THR A 184 16.98 1.24 7.32
N MET A 185 17.94 0.44 7.78
CA MET A 185 19.38 0.78 7.68
C MET A 185 19.81 0.87 6.22
N SER A 186 19.48 -0.12 5.38
CA SER A 186 19.80 -0.12 3.95
C SER A 186 19.15 1.04 3.22
N LEU A 187 17.88 1.35 3.51
CA LEU A 187 17.20 2.52 2.93
C LEU A 187 17.84 3.84 3.38
N THR A 188 18.25 3.92 4.65
CA THR A 188 18.92 5.12 5.19
C THR A 188 20.26 5.35 4.49
N GLU A 189 21.05 4.27 4.28
CA GLU A 189 22.34 4.37 3.62
C GLU A 189 22.19 4.77 2.15
N MET A 190 21.28 4.13 1.42
CA MET A 190 20.96 4.49 0.05
C MET A 190 20.58 5.98 -0.08
N LEU A 191 19.74 6.49 0.83
CA LEU A 191 19.35 7.90 0.81
C LEU A 191 20.50 8.86 1.13
N LYS A 192 21.46 8.45 1.99
CA LYS A 192 22.71 9.18 2.25
C LYS A 192 23.61 9.21 1.04
N GLU A 193 23.91 8.04 0.46
CA GLU A 193 24.74 7.90 -0.75
C GLU A 193 24.22 8.75 -1.90
N MET A 194 22.91 8.81 -2.08
CA MET A 194 22.29 9.66 -3.09
C MET A 194 22.30 11.16 -2.71
N GLY A 195 22.75 11.52 -1.51
CA GLY A 195 22.73 12.89 -0.99
C GLY A 195 21.30 13.43 -0.78
N LEU A 196 20.33 12.56 -0.62
CA LEU A 196 18.91 12.91 -0.47
C LEU A 196 18.45 12.98 0.99
N LEU A 197 19.13 12.30 1.91
CA LEU A 197 18.73 12.29 3.31
C LEU A 197 19.06 13.63 3.97
N GLN A 198 18.06 14.28 4.57
CA GLN A 198 18.23 15.44 5.46
C GLN A 198 18.17 15.01 6.93
N LYS A 199 17.17 14.19 7.31
CA LYS A 199 16.94 13.68 8.66
C LYS A 199 16.19 12.34 8.57
N SER A 200 16.47 11.44 9.50
CA SER A 200 15.62 10.25 9.75
C SER A 200 15.18 10.24 11.20
N GLU A 201 13.96 9.79 11.45
CA GLU A 201 13.38 9.70 12.79
C GLU A 201 12.56 8.41 12.88
N THR A 202 12.94 7.54 13.81
CA THR A 202 12.21 6.31 14.09
C THR A 202 11.14 6.58 15.14
N LYS A 203 9.92 6.21 14.84
CA LYS A 203 8.78 6.20 15.74
C LYS A 203 8.44 4.74 16.08
N TYR A 204 7.50 4.50 16.98
CA TYR A 204 7.14 3.17 17.49
C TYR A 204 6.92 2.12 16.37
N ASN A 205 6.19 2.45 15.30
CA ASN A 205 5.87 1.52 14.21
C ASN A 205 5.97 2.15 12.81
N TRP A 206 6.72 3.22 12.68
CA TRP A 206 6.99 3.87 11.39
C TRP A 206 8.28 4.69 11.46
N ILE A 207 8.85 4.92 10.30
CA ILE A 207 10.05 5.74 10.14
C ILE A 207 9.73 6.90 9.23
N GLU A 208 10.19 8.08 9.62
CA GLU A 208 10.16 9.29 8.82
C GLU A 208 11.53 9.58 8.25
N TYR A 209 11.60 9.71 6.94
CA TYR A 209 12.72 10.32 6.24
C TYR A 209 12.31 11.70 5.77
N LYS A 210 13.07 12.71 6.17
CA LYS A 210 13.03 14.04 5.58
C LYS A 210 14.08 14.12 4.50
N LEU A 211 13.66 14.44 3.27
CA LEU A 211 14.49 14.43 2.08
C LEU A 211 14.91 15.84 1.70
N ARG A 212 16.09 15.96 1.08
CA ARG A 212 16.56 17.20 0.51
C ARG A 212 15.87 17.47 -0.83
N GLY A 213 15.64 18.76 -1.13
CA GLY A 213 15.15 19.22 -2.46
C GLY A 213 13.65 19.14 -2.49
N ARG A 214 12.70 18.73 -2.40
CA ARG A 214 11.25 18.54 -2.60
C ARG A 214 10.99 17.48 -3.68
N PRO A 215 11.45 16.22 -3.51
CA PRO A 215 11.41 15.22 -4.55
C PRO A 215 10.00 14.93 -5.09
N TRP A 216 8.97 15.17 -4.28
CA TRP A 216 7.58 14.91 -4.67
C TRP A 216 6.90 16.09 -5.40
N PHE A 217 7.64 17.19 -5.60
CA PHE A 217 7.07 18.42 -6.15
C PHE A 217 7.53 18.71 -7.57
N TYR A 218 8.71 18.24 -7.97
CA TYR A 218 9.33 18.65 -9.22
C TYR A 218 9.25 17.63 -10.34
N GLY A 219 9.02 18.13 -11.58
CA GLY A 219 9.33 17.46 -12.83
C GLY A 219 10.74 17.79 -13.34
N GLY A 220 11.05 17.40 -14.55
CA GLY A 220 12.34 17.68 -15.18
C GLY A 220 13.51 16.93 -14.55
N GLU A 221 14.70 17.51 -14.59
CA GLU A 221 15.94 16.89 -14.11
C GLU A 221 15.92 16.49 -12.62
N PRO A 222 15.42 17.31 -11.68
CA PRO A 222 15.22 16.86 -10.29
C PRO A 222 14.27 15.66 -10.18
N GLY A 223 13.31 15.53 -11.08
CA GLY A 223 12.41 14.38 -11.14
C GLY A 223 13.11 13.08 -11.55
N VAL A 224 14.19 13.14 -12.33
CA VAL A 224 15.01 11.96 -12.67
C VAL A 224 15.65 11.39 -11.43
N LYS A 225 16.23 12.23 -10.57
CA LYS A 225 16.84 11.80 -9.30
C LYS A 225 15.83 11.11 -8.38
N THR A 226 14.60 11.63 -8.32
CA THR A 226 13.51 10.99 -7.57
C THR A 226 13.14 9.62 -8.14
N ARG A 227 13.09 9.47 -9.45
CA ARG A 227 12.81 8.16 -10.09
C ARG A 227 13.92 7.15 -9.82
N LEU A 228 15.18 7.57 -9.90
CA LEU A 228 16.31 6.70 -9.54
C LEU A 228 16.26 6.28 -8.07
N MET A 229 15.90 7.18 -7.16
CA MET A 229 15.68 6.86 -5.76
C MET A 229 14.59 5.79 -5.59
N LEU A 230 13.47 5.94 -6.30
CA LEU A 230 12.39 4.94 -6.26
C LEU A 230 12.87 3.58 -6.78
N LEU A 231 13.59 3.52 -7.91
CA LEU A 231 14.12 2.27 -8.44
C LEU A 231 15.02 1.56 -7.41
N ARG A 232 16.01 2.27 -6.85
CA ARG A 232 16.89 1.71 -5.82
C ARG A 232 16.14 1.27 -4.56
N MET A 233 15.10 2.02 -4.17
CA MET A 233 14.26 1.63 -3.05
C MET A 233 13.51 0.31 -3.34
N PHE A 234 13.01 0.11 -4.57
CA PHE A 234 12.38 -1.15 -4.97
C PHE A 234 13.38 -2.30 -4.94
N GLU A 235 14.59 -2.13 -5.48
CA GLU A 235 15.67 -3.13 -5.45
C GLU A 235 15.99 -3.55 -3.99
N ILE A 236 16.10 -2.58 -3.08
CA ILE A 236 16.31 -2.87 -1.66
C ILE A 236 15.12 -3.63 -1.08
N LEU A 237 13.88 -3.17 -1.30
CA LEU A 237 12.69 -3.85 -0.80
C LEU A 237 12.63 -5.30 -1.29
N GLU A 238 12.86 -5.54 -2.57
CA GLU A 238 12.89 -6.89 -3.16
C GLU A 238 14.00 -7.76 -2.57
N SER A 239 15.20 -7.20 -2.32
CA SER A 239 16.30 -7.93 -1.67
C SER A 239 15.95 -8.38 -0.24
N PHE A 240 15.01 -7.71 0.42
CA PHE A 240 14.44 -8.12 1.71
C PHE A 240 13.17 -8.97 1.59
N GLY A 241 12.85 -9.45 0.37
CA GLY A 241 11.71 -10.32 0.08
C GLY A 241 10.34 -9.62 0.03
N TRP A 242 10.32 -8.28 -0.01
CA TRP A 242 9.09 -7.52 -0.18
C TRP A 242 8.65 -7.50 -1.63
N THR A 243 7.42 -7.90 -1.88
CA THR A 243 6.78 -7.86 -3.19
C THR A 243 5.79 -6.70 -3.24
N SER A 244 5.85 -5.89 -4.29
CA SER A 244 4.89 -4.82 -4.52
C SER A 244 3.51 -5.37 -4.90
N HIS A 245 2.45 -4.80 -4.36
CA HIS A 245 1.07 -5.16 -4.68
C HIS A 245 0.34 -4.08 -5.45
N VAL A 246 0.41 -2.85 -4.96
CA VAL A 246 -0.36 -1.74 -5.53
C VAL A 246 0.18 -0.40 -5.06
N SER A 247 -0.02 0.61 -5.89
CA SER A 247 0.12 2.03 -5.56
C SER A 247 -1.27 2.66 -5.54
N VAL A 248 -1.60 3.43 -4.51
CA VAL A 248 -2.96 3.94 -4.25
C VAL A 248 -2.93 5.40 -3.83
N GLN A 249 -3.68 6.22 -4.53
CA GLN A 249 -4.01 7.56 -4.07
C GLN A 249 -5.23 7.51 -3.14
N HIS A 250 -5.00 7.39 -1.86
CA HIS A 250 -6.08 7.33 -0.86
C HIS A 250 -6.26 8.65 -0.09
N ARG A 251 -5.39 9.64 -0.27
CA ARG A 251 -5.44 10.94 0.41
C ARG A 251 -6.00 12.03 -0.48
N THR A 252 -6.70 12.98 0.14
CA THR A 252 -7.15 14.20 -0.53
C THR A 252 -6.02 15.23 -0.46
N GLY A 253 -5.64 15.81 -1.60
CA GLY A 253 -4.75 16.96 -1.66
C GLY A 253 -5.46 18.27 -1.29
N ASN A 254 -4.66 19.33 -1.09
CA ASN A 254 -5.17 20.69 -1.02
C ASN A 254 -5.33 21.22 -2.45
N ASP A 255 -6.44 21.89 -2.70
CA ASP A 255 -6.77 22.63 -3.92
C ASP A 255 -5.92 22.26 -5.15
N ASP A 256 -6.46 21.53 -6.10
CA ASP A 256 -5.93 21.20 -7.41
C ASP A 256 -4.57 20.44 -7.47
N LYS A 257 -4.02 20.00 -6.34
CA LYS A 257 -2.79 19.21 -6.31
C LYS A 257 -3.08 17.73 -6.06
N ARG A 258 -2.68 16.91 -7.01
CA ARG A 258 -2.66 15.46 -6.82
C ARG A 258 -1.66 15.10 -5.71
N MET A 259 -2.09 14.27 -4.75
CA MET A 259 -1.18 13.70 -3.77
C MET A 259 -0.39 12.56 -4.42
N VAL A 260 0.82 12.34 -3.93
CA VAL A 260 1.62 11.19 -4.35
C VAL A 260 1.03 9.92 -3.75
N ASP A 261 1.00 8.87 -4.54
CA ASP A 261 0.45 7.58 -4.17
C ASP A 261 1.25 6.94 -3.02
N THR A 262 0.56 6.18 -2.20
CA THR A 262 1.20 5.28 -1.23
C THR A 262 1.36 3.91 -1.86
N MET A 263 2.55 3.34 -1.77
CA MET A 263 2.88 2.01 -2.29
C MET A 263 2.76 0.97 -1.19
N PHE A 264 2.15 -0.17 -1.49
CA PHE A 264 1.91 -1.26 -0.56
C PHE A 264 2.65 -2.52 -0.99
N PHE A 265 3.36 -3.10 -0.04
CA PHE A 265 4.19 -4.29 -0.22
C PHE A 265 3.79 -5.35 0.79
N SER A 266 4.06 -6.62 0.47
CA SER A 266 4.01 -7.68 1.46
C SER A 266 5.09 -8.72 1.22
N ARG A 267 5.39 -9.50 2.29
CA ARG A 267 6.29 -10.65 2.22
C ARG A 267 5.74 -11.80 3.07
N PRO A 268 6.12 -13.06 2.82
CA PRO A 268 5.79 -14.17 3.70
C PRO A 268 6.32 -13.90 5.13
N LYS A 269 5.46 -14.15 6.13
CA LYS A 269 5.86 -14.03 7.53
C LYS A 269 6.83 -15.16 7.91
N GLY A 270 7.88 -14.84 8.64
CA GLY A 270 8.88 -15.83 9.08
C GLY A 270 9.93 -16.19 8.03
N LEU A 271 10.02 -15.47 6.92
CA LEU A 271 11.10 -15.63 5.96
C LEU A 271 12.41 -15.14 6.58
N VAL A 272 13.24 -16.08 7.04
CA VAL A 272 14.60 -15.79 7.48
C VAL A 272 15.43 -15.62 6.20
N MET A 273 15.69 -14.38 5.81
CA MET A 273 16.63 -14.10 4.73
C MET A 273 18.03 -14.37 5.28
N GLN A 274 18.74 -15.29 4.65
CA GLN A 274 20.18 -15.35 4.81
C GLN A 274 20.72 -14.03 4.28
N ASN A 275 21.56 -13.35 5.08
CA ASN A 275 22.23 -12.13 4.61
C ASN A 275 22.80 -12.41 3.22
N PRO A 276 22.55 -11.57 2.21
CA PRO A 276 23.24 -11.69 0.96
C PRO A 276 24.73 -11.60 1.28
N SER A 277 25.39 -12.76 1.28
CA SER A 277 26.85 -12.82 1.32
C SER A 277 27.34 -11.90 0.22
N THR A 278 28.39 -11.14 0.51
CA THR A 278 29.04 -10.10 -0.27
C THR A 278 29.58 -10.53 -1.65
N ASN A 279 28.91 -11.41 -2.32
CA ASN A 279 29.14 -11.77 -3.72
C ASN A 279 28.17 -10.97 -4.60
N SER A 280 28.37 -9.66 -4.66
CA SER A 280 27.84 -8.87 -5.77
C SER A 280 28.45 -9.43 -7.06
N PRO A 281 27.66 -9.88 -8.03
CA PRO A 281 28.20 -10.14 -9.36
C PRO A 281 28.76 -8.81 -9.86
N HIS A 282 30.03 -8.80 -10.15
CA HIS A 282 30.73 -7.69 -10.79
C HIS A 282 30.09 -7.50 -12.17
N ILE A 283 29.14 -6.57 -12.27
CA ILE A 283 28.61 -6.14 -13.57
C ILE A 283 29.76 -5.37 -14.22
N PRO A 284 30.35 -5.89 -15.32
CA PRO A 284 31.38 -5.15 -16.00
C PRO A 284 30.81 -3.83 -16.50
N THR A 285 31.42 -2.74 -16.10
CA THR A 285 31.13 -1.41 -16.63
C THR A 285 31.40 -1.42 -18.12
N PRO A 286 30.45 -1.18 -19.02
CA PRO A 286 30.73 -1.09 -20.44
C PRO A 286 31.78 0.00 -20.69
N SER A 287 32.80 -0.31 -21.47
CA SER A 287 33.81 0.65 -21.83
C SER A 287 33.20 1.78 -22.65
N ALA A 288 33.72 3.00 -22.49
CA ALA A 288 33.19 4.21 -23.14
C ALA A 288 33.16 4.14 -24.68
N SER A 289 33.71 3.08 -25.29
CA SER A 289 33.75 2.84 -26.73
C SER A 289 32.49 2.11 -27.26
N GLU A 290 31.56 1.64 -26.40
CA GLU A 290 30.40 0.83 -26.84
C GLU A 290 29.08 1.60 -26.82
N LEU A 291 29.09 2.90 -26.55
CA LEU A 291 27.89 3.71 -26.61
C LEU A 291 27.59 4.10 -28.07
N PRO A 292 26.40 3.76 -28.62
CA PRO A 292 26.00 4.22 -29.93
C PRO A 292 25.87 5.75 -29.93
N SER A 293 26.52 6.42 -30.89
CA SER A 293 26.39 7.84 -31.11
C SER A 293 25.01 8.15 -31.70
N TYR A 294 24.12 8.70 -30.93
CA TYR A 294 22.86 9.27 -31.44
C TYR A 294 23.14 10.67 -31.98
N SER A 295 23.08 10.85 -33.30
CA SER A 295 22.97 12.18 -33.89
C SER A 295 21.58 12.72 -33.67
N VAL A 296 21.49 13.86 -33.01
CA VAL A 296 20.23 14.62 -32.88
C VAL A 296 19.95 15.25 -34.24
N VAL A 297 18.82 14.84 -34.83
CA VAL A 297 18.19 15.51 -35.98
C VAL A 297 17.14 16.46 -35.46
#